data_fc3cab32a90f4c2deddd53cf82d9db59
#
_entry.id   fc3cab32a90f4c2deddd53cf82d9db59
#
_cell.length_a   1.000
_cell.length_b   1.000
_cell.length_c   1.000
_cell.angle_alpha   90.00
_cell.angle_beta   90.00
_cell.angle_gamma   90.00
#
_symmetry.space_group_name_H-M   'P 1'
#
loop_
_entity.id
_entity.type
_entity.pdbx_description
1 polymer ?
#
loop_
_entity_poly.entity_id
_entity_poly.type
_entity_poly.pdbx_seq_one_letter_code
_entity_poly.pdbx_strand_id
1 'polypeptide(L)'
;MRRLLLCALGLLLAAAPRAAAAAETLPPLAATPPAISINSLYNGMDLTVAGKVPAGSQVVVRLAGEPTTFHMKEKGKVFGILWMNREKVSFSDAPKVFLEAASEGVAPETAAKYGVPGLAERIKAETSDPDKAALVAEFLKFQQAEKLYRDSAGQVTLAPEADGQTPFSAVLHVPSRLSPGTYSVEALAIKDGAIVARGQAAINASFVGAPAFLANMAFDHGTLYGILASVIAILGGLIISRIFQGSKSGAH
;
A
#
# COMPACT_ATOMS: atom_id res chain seq x y z
N MET A 1 38.32 -8.52 60.70
CA MET A 1 37.12 -8.66 59.89
C MET A 1 36.57 -7.28 59.43
N ARG A 2 37.40 -6.39 58.87
CA ARG A 2 36.95 -5.00 58.53
C ARG A 2 37.48 -4.51 57.17
N ARG A 3 37.94 -5.42 56.31
CA ARG A 3 38.51 -5.07 54.98
C ARG A 3 37.85 -5.77 53.78
N LEU A 4 36.70 -6.43 53.99
CA LEU A 4 35.97 -7.16 52.95
C LEU A 4 34.64 -6.50 52.53
N LEU A 5 34.32 -5.30 53.07
CA LEU A 5 33.03 -4.63 52.83
C LEU A 5 33.12 -3.43 51.86
N LEU A 6 34.29 -3.17 51.27
CA LEU A 6 34.50 -2.01 50.37
C LEU A 6 34.63 -2.35 48.89
N CYS A 7 34.57 -3.65 48.49
CA CYS A 7 34.63 -4.07 47.07
C CYS A 7 33.26 -4.36 46.44
N ALA A 8 32.15 -4.30 47.19
CA ALA A 8 30.80 -4.63 46.64
C ALA A 8 30.00 -3.40 46.18
N LEU A 9 30.54 -2.18 46.30
CA LEU A 9 29.80 -0.95 45.94
C LEU A 9 30.24 -0.33 44.60
N GLY A 10 31.10 -1.00 43.84
CA GLY A 10 31.70 -0.44 42.61
C GLY A 10 31.11 -0.95 41.30
N LEU A 11 30.11 -1.87 41.28
CA LEU A 11 29.66 -2.54 40.03
C LEU A 11 28.17 -2.31 39.72
N LEU A 12 27.55 -1.27 40.23
CA LEU A 12 26.15 -0.95 39.95
C LEU A 12 25.97 0.36 39.17
N LEU A 13 26.97 0.72 38.35
CA LEU A 13 26.87 1.89 37.50
C LEU A 13 27.05 1.45 36.05
N ALA A 14 25.97 1.41 35.28
CA ALA A 14 25.85 1.63 33.84
C ALA A 14 24.92 0.65 33.13
N ALA A 15 23.70 0.53 33.59
CA ALA A 15 22.59 0.17 32.70
C ALA A 15 21.59 1.35 32.70
N ALA A 16 22.05 2.51 32.23
CA ALA A 16 21.10 3.55 31.85
C ALA A 16 20.26 3.00 30.69
N PRO A 17 18.94 2.91 30.81
CA PRO A 17 18.10 2.56 29.67
C PRO A 17 18.38 3.64 28.62
N ARG A 18 18.84 3.19 27.45
CA ARG A 18 18.98 4.04 26.28
C ARG A 18 17.54 4.44 25.94
N ALA A 19 17.13 5.62 26.38
CA ALA A 19 15.83 6.18 26.00
C ALA A 19 15.79 6.15 24.49
N ALA A 20 14.87 5.38 23.90
CA ALA A 20 14.61 5.42 22.48
C ALA A 20 14.22 6.87 22.18
N ALA A 21 15.12 7.61 21.54
CA ALA A 21 14.86 8.98 21.14
C ALA A 21 13.60 8.92 20.26
N ALA A 22 12.56 9.65 20.67
CA ALA A 22 11.37 9.79 19.87
C ALA A 22 11.78 10.37 18.50
N ALA A 23 11.35 9.74 17.41
CA ALA A 23 11.69 10.21 16.08
C ALA A 23 11.17 11.64 15.90
N GLU A 24 12.02 12.52 15.41
CA GLU A 24 11.68 13.92 15.14
C GLU A 24 10.58 13.99 14.07
N THR A 25 9.70 14.98 14.15
CA THR A 25 8.70 15.23 13.13
C THR A 25 9.30 16.05 12.00
N LEU A 26 9.29 15.53 10.79
CA LEU A 26 9.74 16.25 9.60
C LEU A 26 8.78 17.41 9.26
N PRO A 27 9.27 18.44 8.56
CA PRO A 27 8.42 19.44 7.93
C PRO A 27 7.34 18.79 7.04
N PRO A 28 6.22 19.49 6.76
CA PRO A 28 5.18 18.98 5.90
C PRO A 28 5.72 18.50 4.56
N LEU A 29 5.33 17.27 4.15
CA LEU A 29 5.68 16.71 2.86
C LEU A 29 4.83 17.36 1.77
N ALA A 30 5.45 17.71 0.65
CA ALA A 30 4.77 18.16 -0.55
C ALA A 30 4.53 16.96 -1.47
N ALA A 31 3.27 16.67 -1.77
CA ALA A 31 2.88 15.64 -2.72
C ALA A 31 2.31 16.27 -3.98
N THR A 32 2.78 15.83 -5.15
CA THR A 32 2.34 16.34 -6.45
C THR A 32 2.00 15.17 -7.38
N PRO A 33 0.74 15.11 -7.84
CA PRO A 33 -0.37 15.99 -7.55
C PRO A 33 -0.92 15.82 -6.10
N PRO A 34 -1.62 16.81 -5.56
CA PRO A 34 -2.15 16.76 -4.20
C PRO A 34 -3.35 15.80 -4.05
N ALA A 35 -3.94 15.38 -5.15
CA ALA A 35 -5.03 14.40 -5.20
C ALA A 35 -4.91 13.54 -6.46
N ILE A 36 -5.40 12.30 -6.39
CA ILE A 36 -5.38 11.35 -7.48
C ILE A 36 -6.76 11.26 -8.10
N SER A 37 -6.88 11.62 -9.39
CA SER A 37 -8.13 11.57 -10.15
C SER A 37 -8.21 10.27 -10.95
N ILE A 38 -9.17 9.40 -10.61
CA ILE A 38 -9.39 8.13 -11.29
C ILE A 38 -10.51 8.31 -12.32
N ASN A 39 -10.14 8.48 -13.57
CA ASN A 39 -11.08 8.57 -14.70
C ASN A 39 -11.12 7.26 -15.49
N SER A 40 -11.93 7.20 -16.56
CA SER A 40 -12.06 6.00 -17.42
C SER A 40 -10.77 5.59 -18.13
N LEU A 41 -9.81 6.49 -18.27
CA LEU A 41 -8.52 6.26 -18.93
C LEU A 41 -7.36 6.13 -17.93
N TYR A 42 -7.67 6.08 -16.64
CA TYR A 42 -6.65 5.96 -15.61
C TYR A 42 -5.89 4.64 -15.76
N ASN A 43 -4.59 4.73 -15.94
CA ASN A 43 -3.70 3.57 -16.09
C ASN A 43 -2.47 3.68 -15.17
N GLY A 44 -2.66 4.20 -13.97
CA GLY A 44 -1.58 4.53 -13.05
C GLY A 44 -1.03 5.93 -13.30
N MET A 45 -0.17 6.38 -12.40
CA MET A 45 0.47 7.70 -12.49
C MET A 45 1.71 7.77 -11.61
N ASP A 46 2.54 8.76 -11.85
CA ASP A 46 3.66 9.08 -10.99
C ASP A 46 3.23 10.10 -9.94
N LEU A 47 3.53 9.78 -8.69
CA LEU A 47 3.35 10.65 -7.54
C LEU A 47 4.71 11.13 -7.07
N THR A 48 4.96 12.43 -7.13
CA THR A 48 6.18 13.04 -6.61
C THR A 48 5.96 13.48 -5.17
N VAL A 49 6.85 13.06 -4.29
CA VAL A 49 6.86 13.45 -2.87
C VAL A 49 8.17 14.15 -2.59
N ALA A 50 8.11 15.38 -2.13
CA ALA A 50 9.28 16.18 -1.77
C ALA A 50 9.24 16.60 -0.30
N GLY A 51 10.41 16.70 0.30
CA GLY A 51 10.57 17.11 1.69
C GLY A 51 12.03 17.36 2.04
N LYS A 52 12.28 17.53 3.33
CA LYS A 52 13.62 17.70 3.88
C LYS A 52 13.82 16.74 5.05
N VAL A 53 15.00 16.16 5.14
CA VAL A 53 15.41 15.26 6.24
C VAL A 53 16.66 15.78 6.91
N PRO A 54 16.96 15.37 8.15
CA PRO A 54 18.22 15.70 8.80
C PRO A 54 19.43 15.25 7.98
N ALA A 55 20.48 16.03 8.00
CA ALA A 55 21.71 15.77 7.24
C ALA A 55 22.31 14.39 7.53
N GLY A 56 22.82 13.75 6.47
CA GLY A 56 23.40 12.40 6.55
C GLY A 56 22.38 11.30 6.78
N SER A 57 21.07 11.56 6.62
CA SER A 57 20.03 10.55 6.68
C SER A 57 19.77 9.93 5.31
N GLN A 58 19.51 8.63 5.29
CA GLN A 58 18.90 7.91 4.17
C GLN A 58 17.37 8.07 4.25
N VAL A 59 16.67 7.94 3.13
CA VAL A 59 15.23 8.19 3.05
C VAL A 59 14.52 6.96 2.50
N VAL A 60 13.46 6.55 3.19
CA VAL A 60 12.47 5.60 2.69
C VAL A 60 11.13 6.31 2.62
N VAL A 61 10.52 6.32 1.45
CA VAL A 61 9.18 6.89 1.22
C VAL A 61 8.19 5.77 0.96
N ARG A 62 7.05 5.82 1.63
CA ARG A 62 5.99 4.80 1.51
C ARG A 62 4.67 5.47 1.18
N LEU A 63 3.89 4.85 0.29
CA LEU A 63 2.48 5.14 0.09
C LEU A 63 1.68 3.94 0.59
N ALA A 64 0.82 4.15 1.57
CA ALA A 64 -0.06 3.11 2.10
C ALA A 64 -1.52 3.55 2.02
N GLY A 65 -2.39 2.66 1.53
CA GLY A 65 -3.83 2.83 1.65
C GLY A 65 -4.32 2.56 3.08
N GLU A 66 -5.55 2.93 3.35
CA GLU A 66 -6.19 2.59 4.64
C GLU A 66 -6.15 1.08 4.88
N PRO A 67 -5.83 0.64 6.12
CA PRO A 67 -5.92 -0.76 6.49
C PRO A 67 -7.34 -1.29 6.29
N THR A 68 -7.47 -2.47 5.71
CA THR A 68 -8.74 -3.13 5.47
C THR A 68 -8.64 -4.62 5.75
N THR A 69 -9.77 -5.31 5.74
CA THR A 69 -9.81 -6.77 5.84
C THR A 69 -10.10 -7.36 4.47
N PHE A 70 -9.20 -8.21 4.01
CA PHE A 70 -9.36 -8.98 2.78
C PHE A 70 -9.94 -10.35 3.09
N HIS A 71 -11.05 -10.69 2.44
CA HIS A 71 -11.66 -12.01 2.53
C HIS A 71 -11.28 -12.83 1.31
N MET A 72 -10.54 -13.89 1.51
CA MET A 72 -10.07 -14.78 0.45
C MET A 72 -10.56 -16.21 0.69
N LYS A 73 -10.47 -17.04 -0.34
CA LYS A 73 -10.77 -18.47 -0.25
C LYS A 73 -9.49 -19.24 -0.52
N GLU A 74 -9.08 -20.03 0.45
CA GLU A 74 -8.00 -20.97 0.25
C GLU A 74 -8.44 -22.07 -0.71
N LYS A 75 -7.61 -22.34 -1.72
CA LYS A 75 -7.80 -23.48 -2.63
C LYS A 75 -6.87 -24.60 -2.22
N GLY A 76 -7.40 -25.80 -2.08
CA GLY A 76 -6.63 -26.98 -1.76
C GLY A 76 -7.09 -28.18 -2.54
N LYS A 77 -6.21 -29.16 -2.69
CA LYS A 77 -6.56 -30.46 -3.29
C LYS A 77 -7.30 -31.32 -2.28
N VAL A 78 -8.51 -31.73 -2.62
CA VAL A 78 -9.29 -32.71 -1.87
C VAL A 78 -9.08 -34.07 -2.53
N PHE A 79 -8.78 -35.10 -1.74
CA PHE A 79 -8.41 -36.44 -2.21
C PHE A 79 -7.22 -36.47 -3.18
N GLY A 80 -6.33 -35.44 -3.13
CA GLY A 80 -5.15 -35.35 -3.98
C GLY A 80 -5.39 -35.00 -5.46
N ILE A 81 -6.64 -34.95 -5.91
CA ILE A 81 -7.01 -34.85 -7.33
C ILE A 81 -7.81 -33.57 -7.64
N LEU A 82 -8.74 -33.19 -6.77
CA LEU A 82 -9.72 -32.14 -7.06
C LEU A 82 -9.37 -30.84 -6.33
N TRP A 83 -9.19 -29.75 -7.08
CA TRP A 83 -9.02 -28.42 -6.49
C TRP A 83 -10.37 -27.85 -6.06
N MET A 84 -10.53 -27.62 -4.77
CA MET A 84 -11.74 -27.05 -4.19
C MET A 84 -11.41 -25.90 -3.25
N ASN A 85 -12.39 -25.02 -3.02
CA ASN A 85 -12.29 -24.03 -1.95
C ASN A 85 -12.40 -24.77 -0.62
N ARG A 86 -11.34 -24.75 0.20
CA ARG A 86 -11.29 -25.40 1.51
C ARG A 86 -11.89 -24.53 2.58
N GLU A 87 -11.37 -23.32 2.71
CA GLU A 87 -11.70 -22.44 3.80
C GLU A 87 -11.75 -20.98 3.36
N LYS A 88 -12.43 -20.16 4.17
CA LYS A 88 -12.36 -18.70 4.09
C LYS A 88 -11.24 -18.22 5.01
N VAL A 89 -10.36 -17.41 4.48
CA VAL A 89 -9.27 -16.76 5.21
C VAL A 89 -9.49 -15.27 5.16
N SER A 90 -9.44 -14.61 6.31
CA SER A 90 -9.51 -13.16 6.42
C SER A 90 -8.15 -12.60 6.83
N PHE A 91 -7.66 -11.62 6.08
CA PHE A 91 -6.42 -10.90 6.38
C PHE A 91 -6.79 -9.51 6.85
N SER A 92 -6.66 -9.23 8.15
CA SER A 92 -6.93 -7.93 8.75
C SER A 92 -5.65 -7.09 8.89
N ASP A 93 -5.82 -5.78 9.07
CA ASP A 93 -4.74 -4.79 9.15
C ASP A 93 -3.87 -4.70 7.87
N ALA A 94 -4.39 -5.14 6.73
CA ALA A 94 -3.70 -5.11 5.45
C ALA A 94 -4.04 -3.82 4.68
N PRO A 95 -3.06 -3.00 4.23
CA PRO A 95 -3.34 -1.82 3.44
C PRO A 95 -3.85 -2.19 2.05
N LYS A 96 -4.77 -1.39 1.47
CA LYS A 96 -5.27 -1.63 0.10
C LYS A 96 -4.17 -1.59 -0.95
N VAL A 97 -3.20 -0.71 -0.77
CA VAL A 97 -2.01 -0.54 -1.61
C VAL A 97 -0.84 -0.25 -0.70
N PHE A 98 0.33 -0.76 -1.03
CA PHE A 98 1.57 -0.47 -0.33
C PHE A 98 2.71 -0.36 -1.34
N LEU A 99 3.25 0.85 -1.46
CA LEU A 99 4.38 1.14 -2.33
C LEU A 99 5.52 1.70 -1.48
N GLU A 100 6.73 1.26 -1.76
CA GLU A 100 7.93 1.72 -1.07
C GLU A 100 8.98 2.12 -2.10
N ALA A 101 9.70 3.18 -1.82
CA ALA A 101 10.91 3.58 -2.52
C ALA A 101 11.97 4.01 -1.50
N ALA A 102 13.19 3.57 -1.70
CA ALA A 102 14.32 3.89 -0.85
C ALA A 102 15.39 4.67 -1.63
N SER A 103 16.10 5.54 -0.91
CA SER A 103 17.28 6.21 -1.47
C SER A 103 18.46 5.23 -1.59
N GLU A 104 19.41 5.56 -2.43
CA GLU A 104 20.67 4.82 -2.50
C GLU A 104 21.33 4.73 -1.13
N GLY A 105 21.97 3.59 -0.84
CA GLY A 105 22.69 3.35 0.41
C GLY A 105 21.83 2.84 1.57
N VAL A 106 20.50 2.76 1.46
CA VAL A 106 19.67 2.06 2.47
C VAL A 106 20.04 0.58 2.47
N ALA A 107 20.43 0.07 3.65
CA ALA A 107 20.77 -1.34 3.79
C ALA A 107 19.57 -2.23 3.42
N PRO A 108 19.76 -3.34 2.68
CA PRO A 108 18.67 -4.22 2.25
C PRO A 108 17.78 -4.72 3.41
N GLU A 109 18.37 -4.99 4.56
CA GLU A 109 17.64 -5.41 5.77
C GLU A 109 16.72 -4.29 6.28
N THR A 110 17.19 -3.05 6.21
CA THR A 110 16.41 -1.87 6.62
C THR A 110 15.28 -1.61 5.63
N ALA A 111 15.54 -1.70 4.33
CA ALA A 111 14.51 -1.61 3.29
C ALA A 111 13.45 -2.70 3.48
N ALA A 112 13.86 -3.97 3.67
CA ALA A 112 12.93 -5.07 3.92
C ALA A 112 12.08 -4.86 5.20
N LYS A 113 12.67 -4.35 6.27
CA LYS A 113 11.94 -4.06 7.52
C LYS A 113 10.82 -3.03 7.33
N TYR A 114 11.05 -2.04 6.50
CA TYR A 114 10.08 -0.95 6.26
C TYR A 114 9.28 -1.14 4.97
N GLY A 115 9.63 -2.10 4.13
CA GLY A 115 8.97 -2.48 2.90
C GLY A 115 7.87 -3.55 3.06
N VAL A 116 7.57 -4.22 1.95
CA VAL A 116 6.54 -5.28 1.90
C VAL A 116 6.83 -6.44 2.84
N PRO A 117 8.09 -6.94 3.01
CA PRO A 117 8.36 -8.00 3.97
C PRO A 117 7.99 -7.63 5.41
N GLY A 118 8.20 -6.38 5.81
CA GLY A 118 7.82 -5.87 7.13
C GLY A 118 6.31 -5.83 7.40
N LEU A 119 5.47 -5.93 6.37
CA LEU A 119 4.02 -6.06 6.54
C LEU A 119 3.61 -7.43 7.10
N ALA A 120 4.43 -8.46 6.90
CA ALA A 120 4.12 -9.83 7.38
C ALA A 120 3.88 -9.87 8.90
N GLU A 121 4.58 -9.05 9.66
CA GLU A 121 4.43 -8.98 11.12
C GLU A 121 3.17 -8.21 11.57
N ARG A 122 2.60 -7.40 10.69
CA ARG A 122 1.47 -6.52 10.98
C ARG A 122 0.13 -7.11 10.55
N ILE A 123 0.13 -7.86 9.44
CA ILE A 123 -1.07 -8.47 8.88
C ILE A 123 -1.44 -9.70 9.70
N LYS A 124 -2.71 -9.77 10.14
CA LYS A 124 -3.22 -10.89 10.92
C LYS A 124 -4.09 -11.77 10.05
N ALA A 125 -3.77 -13.07 9.99
CA ALA A 125 -4.59 -14.07 9.32
C ALA A 125 -5.56 -14.71 10.31
N GLU A 126 -6.86 -14.64 10.02
CA GLU A 126 -7.93 -15.31 10.74
C GLU A 126 -8.38 -16.52 9.92
N THR A 127 -8.00 -17.69 10.39
CA THR A 127 -8.22 -19.00 9.74
C THR A 127 -8.09 -20.10 10.80
N SER A 128 -8.64 -21.27 10.55
CA SER A 128 -8.40 -22.49 11.32
C SER A 128 -7.11 -23.21 10.92
N ASP A 129 -6.49 -22.82 9.80
CA ASP A 129 -5.20 -23.38 9.39
C ASP A 129 -4.10 -23.01 10.39
N PRO A 130 -3.30 -23.99 10.86
CA PRO A 130 -2.22 -23.75 11.80
C PRO A 130 -1.08 -22.92 11.21
N ASP A 131 -0.86 -22.96 9.88
CA ASP A 131 0.26 -22.25 9.21
C ASP A 131 -0.15 -20.85 8.72
N LYS A 132 -0.53 -20.00 9.68
CA LYS A 132 -0.90 -18.61 9.38
C LYS A 132 0.21 -17.80 8.72
N ALA A 133 1.46 -18.10 9.06
CA ALA A 133 2.61 -17.37 8.52
C ALA A 133 2.79 -17.64 7.02
N ALA A 134 2.64 -18.89 6.59
CA ALA A 134 2.68 -19.23 5.16
C ALA A 134 1.54 -18.57 4.39
N LEU A 135 0.33 -18.53 4.96
CA LEU A 135 -0.81 -17.86 4.33
C LEU A 135 -0.60 -16.35 4.18
N VAL A 136 -0.02 -15.68 5.19
CA VAL A 136 0.36 -14.26 5.07
C VAL A 136 1.41 -14.07 3.98
N ALA A 137 2.42 -14.93 3.92
CA ALA A 137 3.44 -14.86 2.88
C ALA A 137 2.85 -15.05 1.47
N GLU A 138 1.89 -15.96 1.31
CA GLU A 138 1.18 -16.15 0.04
C GLU A 138 0.27 -14.96 -0.31
N PHE A 139 -0.40 -14.38 0.67
CA PHE A 139 -1.17 -13.15 0.50
C PHE A 139 -0.28 -12.00 0.00
N LEU A 140 0.89 -11.80 0.61
CA LEU A 140 1.84 -10.78 0.16
C LEU A 140 2.31 -11.01 -1.28
N LYS A 141 2.66 -12.25 -1.63
CA LYS A 141 3.01 -12.62 -3.02
C LYS A 141 1.88 -12.33 -4.00
N PHE A 142 0.64 -12.64 -3.61
CA PHE A 142 -0.54 -12.33 -4.42
C PHE A 142 -0.68 -10.82 -4.65
N GLN A 143 -0.57 -10.01 -3.61
CA GLN A 143 -0.66 -8.56 -3.71
C GLN A 143 0.49 -7.96 -4.53
N GLN A 144 1.69 -8.56 -4.47
CA GLN A 144 2.82 -8.19 -5.32
C GLN A 144 2.58 -8.56 -6.80
N ALA A 145 2.02 -9.74 -7.08
CA ALA A 145 1.64 -10.15 -8.43
C ALA A 145 0.59 -9.22 -9.04
N GLU A 146 -0.35 -8.73 -8.22
CA GLU A 146 -1.36 -7.72 -8.60
C GLU A 146 -0.78 -6.30 -8.70
N LYS A 147 0.50 -6.11 -8.41
CA LYS A 147 1.23 -4.83 -8.39
C LYS A 147 0.68 -3.82 -7.39
N LEU A 148 -0.12 -4.28 -6.42
CA LEU A 148 -0.67 -3.45 -5.34
C LEU A 148 0.34 -3.26 -4.21
N TYR A 149 1.22 -4.23 -3.99
CA TYR A 149 2.34 -4.14 -3.05
C TYR A 149 3.65 -4.20 -3.84
N ARG A 150 4.50 -3.20 -3.65
CA ARG A 150 5.76 -3.12 -4.38
C ARG A 150 6.84 -2.50 -3.51
N ASP A 151 7.93 -3.22 -3.35
CA ASP A 151 9.22 -2.65 -2.99
C ASP A 151 9.86 -2.06 -4.24
N SER A 152 10.66 -1.02 -4.09
CA SER A 152 11.26 -0.30 -5.23
C SER A 152 10.21 0.17 -6.24
N ALA A 153 9.07 0.68 -5.73
CA ALA A 153 7.98 1.20 -6.56
C ALA A 153 8.32 2.55 -7.23
N GLY A 154 9.52 3.06 -7.02
CA GLY A 154 9.97 4.33 -7.54
C GLY A 154 11.42 4.62 -7.20
N GLN A 155 11.81 5.88 -7.30
CA GLN A 155 13.16 6.34 -7.05
C GLN A 155 13.16 7.51 -6.05
N VAL A 156 14.12 7.52 -5.13
CA VAL A 156 14.36 8.62 -4.19
C VAL A 156 15.71 9.26 -4.51
N THR A 157 15.68 10.55 -4.80
CA THR A 157 16.87 11.36 -5.07
C THR A 157 17.11 12.30 -3.91
N LEU A 158 18.34 12.34 -3.43
CA LEU A 158 18.79 13.29 -2.40
C LEU A 158 19.52 14.44 -3.07
N ALA A 159 19.18 15.66 -2.71
CA ALA A 159 19.90 16.86 -3.13
C ALA A 159 21.08 17.15 -2.16
N PRO A 160 22.04 18.02 -2.54
CA PRO A 160 23.10 18.46 -1.66
C PRO A 160 22.56 19.02 -0.35
N GLU A 161 23.27 18.75 0.74
CA GLU A 161 22.96 19.26 2.06
C GLU A 161 23.00 20.79 2.09
N ALA A 162 21.99 21.39 2.72
CA ALA A 162 21.93 22.82 2.98
C ALA A 162 21.32 23.05 4.37
N ASP A 163 21.93 23.92 5.16
CA ASP A 163 21.46 24.32 6.50
C ASP A 163 21.20 23.13 7.46
N GLY A 164 22.05 22.09 7.42
CA GLY A 164 21.91 20.90 8.26
C GLY A 164 20.75 19.98 7.85
N GLN A 165 20.15 20.21 6.68
CA GLN A 165 19.08 19.40 6.11
C GLN A 165 19.43 18.93 4.70
N THR A 166 18.95 17.76 4.34
CA THR A 166 19.07 17.20 2.98
C THR A 166 17.69 17.21 2.34
N PRO A 167 17.45 18.03 1.29
CA PRO A 167 16.23 17.94 0.50
C PRO A 167 16.16 16.60 -0.23
N PHE A 168 14.95 16.03 -0.34
CA PHE A 168 14.73 14.82 -1.13
C PHE A 168 13.54 14.99 -2.06
N SER A 169 13.55 14.23 -3.13
CA SER A 169 12.44 14.04 -4.05
C SER A 169 12.29 12.55 -4.33
N ALA A 170 11.10 12.02 -4.09
CA ALA A 170 10.74 10.64 -4.38
C ALA A 170 9.66 10.61 -5.45
N VAL A 171 9.82 9.77 -6.46
CA VAL A 171 8.79 9.48 -7.46
C VAL A 171 8.28 8.07 -7.19
N LEU A 172 6.99 7.92 -6.93
CA LEU A 172 6.32 6.64 -6.70
C LEU A 172 5.39 6.32 -7.88
N HIS A 173 5.54 5.15 -8.46
CA HIS A 173 4.69 4.68 -9.57
C HIS A 173 3.42 4.04 -9.03
N VAL A 174 2.35 4.83 -8.93
CA VAL A 174 1.03 4.40 -8.44
C VAL A 174 0.37 3.47 -9.46
N PRO A 175 -0.14 2.29 -9.04
CA PRO A 175 -0.70 1.31 -9.96
C PRO A 175 -2.03 1.74 -10.58
N SER A 176 -2.37 1.15 -11.74
CA SER A 176 -3.64 1.38 -12.43
C SER A 176 -4.87 0.87 -11.66
N ARG A 177 -4.68 -0.09 -10.74
CA ARG A 177 -5.76 -0.70 -9.93
C ARG A 177 -5.96 0.01 -8.59
N LEU A 178 -5.75 1.32 -8.57
CA LEU A 178 -5.98 2.12 -7.36
C LEU A 178 -7.49 2.25 -7.09
N SER A 179 -7.89 2.00 -5.85
CA SER A 179 -9.27 2.22 -5.40
C SER A 179 -9.45 3.64 -4.87
N PRO A 180 -10.64 4.23 -4.93
CA PRO A 180 -10.93 5.48 -4.23
C PRO A 180 -10.72 5.33 -2.72
N GLY A 181 -10.27 6.39 -2.07
CA GLY A 181 -10.04 6.44 -0.63
C GLY A 181 -8.89 7.36 -0.25
N THR A 182 -8.58 7.39 1.03
CA THR A 182 -7.47 8.15 1.58
C THR A 182 -6.21 7.29 1.61
N TYR A 183 -5.12 7.86 1.19
CA TYR A 183 -3.79 7.26 1.18
C TYR A 183 -2.85 8.09 2.04
N SER A 184 -2.00 7.43 2.80
CA SER A 184 -0.96 8.08 3.60
C SER A 184 0.38 7.94 2.90
N VAL A 185 1.04 9.05 2.67
CA VAL A 185 2.46 9.08 2.28
C VAL A 185 3.28 9.32 3.53
N GLU A 186 4.24 8.46 3.79
CA GLU A 186 5.19 8.61 4.88
C GLU A 186 6.61 8.71 4.33
N ALA A 187 7.39 9.64 4.85
CA ALA A 187 8.83 9.70 4.65
C ALA A 187 9.53 9.38 5.98
N LEU A 188 10.45 8.43 5.93
CA LEU A 188 11.24 7.97 7.05
C LEU A 188 12.69 8.39 6.81
N ALA A 189 13.23 9.23 7.70
CA ALA A 189 14.66 9.51 7.73
C ALA A 189 15.35 8.44 8.57
N ILE A 190 16.32 7.75 7.99
CA ILE A 190 17.02 6.62 8.59
C ILE A 190 18.50 6.98 8.74
N LYS A 191 19.03 6.77 9.92
CA LYS A 191 20.45 6.91 10.23
C LYS A 191 20.88 5.74 11.08
N ASP A 192 21.98 5.09 10.72
CA ASP A 192 22.50 3.90 11.41
C ASP A 192 21.45 2.79 11.61
N GLY A 193 20.57 2.59 10.61
CA GLY A 193 19.51 1.59 10.64
C GLY A 193 18.31 1.93 11.52
N ALA A 194 18.31 3.09 12.19
CA ALA A 194 17.21 3.56 13.05
C ALA A 194 16.46 4.75 12.41
N ILE A 195 15.16 4.84 12.66
CA ILE A 195 14.38 6.00 12.24
C ILE A 195 14.72 7.18 13.18
N VAL A 196 15.25 8.26 12.62
CA VAL A 196 15.57 9.48 13.34
C VAL A 196 14.49 10.55 13.19
N ALA A 197 13.76 10.56 12.05
CA ALA A 197 12.66 11.49 11.84
C ALA A 197 11.58 10.88 10.93
N ARG A 198 10.34 11.40 11.05
CA ARG A 198 9.18 10.96 10.27
C ARG A 198 8.38 12.15 9.76
N GLY A 199 7.93 12.07 8.51
CA GLY A 199 6.95 12.99 7.94
C GLY A 199 5.78 12.22 7.35
N GLN A 200 4.61 12.85 7.35
CA GLN A 200 3.40 12.25 6.81
C GLN A 200 2.59 13.28 6.04
N ALA A 201 1.96 12.85 4.94
CA ALA A 201 0.96 13.61 4.20
C ALA A 201 -0.18 12.69 3.77
N ALA A 202 -1.40 13.21 3.76
CA ALA A 202 -2.56 12.49 3.25
C ALA A 202 -2.83 12.88 1.80
N ILE A 203 -3.20 11.89 0.98
CA ILE A 203 -3.58 12.07 -0.42
C ILE A 203 -4.92 11.38 -0.65
N ASN A 204 -5.86 12.07 -1.27
CA ASN A 204 -7.15 11.51 -1.60
C ASN A 204 -7.18 11.05 -3.05
N ALA A 205 -7.63 9.82 -3.27
CA ALA A 205 -7.95 9.28 -4.59
C ALA A 205 -9.46 9.23 -4.76
N SER A 206 -9.99 9.77 -5.86
CA SER A 206 -11.42 9.80 -6.12
C SER A 206 -11.75 9.52 -7.58
N PHE A 207 -12.91 8.94 -7.82
CA PHE A 207 -13.44 8.84 -9.17
C PHE A 207 -13.80 10.22 -9.72
N VAL A 208 -13.50 10.44 -11.01
CA VAL A 208 -13.89 11.66 -11.74
C VAL A 208 -14.48 11.29 -13.10
N GLY A 209 -15.36 12.16 -13.64
CA GLY A 209 -16.00 11.94 -14.93
C GLY A 209 -17.00 10.78 -14.94
N ALA A 210 -16.96 9.93 -15.98
CA ALA A 210 -17.91 8.83 -16.14
C ALA A 210 -17.90 7.81 -14.99
N PRO A 211 -16.76 7.37 -14.43
CA PRO A 211 -16.76 6.52 -13.24
C PRO A 211 -17.43 7.14 -12.02
N ALA A 212 -17.22 8.44 -11.78
CA ALA A 212 -17.88 9.15 -10.68
C ALA A 212 -19.40 9.21 -10.88
N PHE A 213 -19.84 9.54 -12.10
CA PHE A 213 -21.25 9.57 -12.45
C PHE A 213 -21.94 8.22 -12.22
N LEU A 214 -21.32 7.13 -12.71
CA LEU A 214 -21.85 5.77 -12.53
C LEU A 214 -21.88 5.34 -11.06
N ALA A 215 -20.83 5.66 -10.30
CA ALA A 215 -20.77 5.35 -8.88
C ALA A 215 -21.89 6.11 -8.11
N ASN A 216 -22.03 7.41 -8.32
CA ASN A 216 -23.09 8.20 -7.67
C ASN A 216 -24.48 7.67 -8.05
N MET A 217 -24.72 7.37 -9.33
CA MET A 217 -26.00 6.79 -9.75
C MET A 217 -26.26 5.42 -9.08
N ALA A 218 -25.27 4.56 -8.99
CA ALA A 218 -25.43 3.22 -8.42
C ALA A 218 -25.66 3.25 -6.91
N PHE A 219 -24.94 4.11 -6.18
CA PHE A 219 -24.97 4.14 -4.71
C PHE A 219 -26.00 5.12 -4.15
N ASP A 220 -26.16 6.30 -4.78
CA ASP A 220 -27.05 7.34 -4.26
C ASP A 220 -28.44 7.31 -4.91
N HIS A 221 -28.55 6.78 -6.15
CA HIS A 221 -29.79 6.75 -6.93
C HIS A 221 -30.03 5.36 -7.57
N GLY A 222 -29.93 4.28 -6.78
CA GLY A 222 -29.99 2.91 -7.26
C GLY A 222 -31.20 2.56 -8.12
N THR A 223 -32.39 3.15 -7.83
CA THR A 223 -33.60 2.95 -8.64
C THR A 223 -33.45 3.54 -10.05
N LEU A 224 -32.91 4.76 -10.16
CA LEU A 224 -32.65 5.40 -11.46
C LEU A 224 -31.59 4.65 -12.24
N TYR A 225 -30.54 4.17 -11.55
CA TYR A 225 -29.52 3.31 -12.16
C TYR A 225 -30.11 2.02 -12.74
N GLY A 226 -30.99 1.34 -12.00
CA GLY A 226 -31.67 0.13 -12.46
C GLY A 226 -32.56 0.37 -13.68
N ILE A 227 -33.33 1.46 -13.71
CA ILE A 227 -34.16 1.85 -14.87
C ILE A 227 -33.27 2.13 -16.08
N LEU A 228 -32.22 2.95 -15.92
CA LEU A 228 -31.29 3.28 -17.00
C LEU A 228 -30.61 2.04 -17.57
N ALA A 229 -30.12 1.16 -16.70
CA ALA A 229 -29.47 -0.10 -17.10
C ALA A 229 -30.44 -0.99 -17.89
N SER A 230 -31.72 -1.08 -17.46
CA SER A 230 -32.74 -1.85 -18.16
C SER A 230 -33.03 -1.29 -19.56
N VAL A 231 -33.15 0.03 -19.69
CA VAL A 231 -33.35 0.70 -20.99
C VAL A 231 -32.16 0.44 -21.93
N ILE A 232 -30.94 0.59 -21.42
CA ILE A 232 -29.72 0.32 -22.21
C ILE A 232 -29.68 -1.14 -22.67
N ALA A 233 -30.02 -2.08 -21.78
CA ALA A 233 -30.03 -3.52 -22.12
C ALA A 233 -31.06 -3.83 -23.20
N ILE A 234 -32.28 -3.28 -23.11
CA ILE A 234 -33.34 -3.46 -24.12
C ILE A 234 -32.90 -2.90 -25.47
N LEU A 235 -32.42 -1.65 -25.49
CA LEU A 235 -31.95 -1.01 -26.73
C LEU A 235 -30.77 -1.77 -27.35
N GLY A 236 -29.79 -2.18 -26.53
CA GLY A 236 -28.66 -2.96 -26.96
C GLY A 236 -29.09 -4.32 -27.56
N GLY A 237 -30.03 -5.01 -26.90
CA GLY A 237 -30.59 -6.26 -27.40
C GLY A 237 -31.33 -6.09 -28.74
N LEU A 238 -32.10 -5.00 -28.91
CA LEU A 238 -32.77 -4.71 -30.17
C LEU A 238 -31.77 -4.41 -31.30
N ILE A 239 -30.73 -3.63 -31.03
CA ILE A 239 -29.66 -3.31 -32.01
C ILE A 239 -28.98 -4.61 -32.47
N ILE A 240 -28.52 -5.42 -31.51
CA ILE A 240 -27.87 -6.70 -31.79
C ILE A 240 -28.80 -7.63 -32.61
N SER A 241 -30.07 -7.73 -32.20
CA SER A 241 -31.06 -8.54 -32.94
C SER A 241 -31.20 -8.11 -34.40
N ARG A 242 -31.24 -6.79 -34.66
CA ARG A 242 -31.33 -6.23 -36.04
C ARG A 242 -30.09 -6.54 -36.87
N ILE A 243 -28.89 -6.43 -36.28
CA ILE A 243 -27.63 -6.74 -36.98
C ILE A 243 -27.60 -8.20 -37.39
N PHE A 244 -27.99 -9.14 -36.51
CA PHE A 244 -27.97 -10.57 -36.80
C PHE A 244 -29.15 -11.06 -37.68
N GLN A 245 -30.27 -10.38 -37.68
CA GLN A 245 -31.37 -10.67 -38.63
C GLN A 245 -31.01 -10.35 -40.07
N GLY A 246 -30.22 -9.32 -40.32
CA GLY A 246 -29.76 -8.94 -41.66
C GLY A 246 -28.81 -9.96 -42.32
N SER A 247 -28.17 -10.85 -41.51
CA SER A 247 -27.23 -11.85 -42.02
C SER A 247 -27.87 -13.15 -42.54
N LYS A 248 -29.18 -13.39 -42.36
CA LYS A 248 -29.89 -14.60 -42.82
C LYS A 248 -30.58 -14.49 -44.17
N SER A 249 -30.43 -13.37 -44.88
CA SER A 249 -31.09 -13.14 -46.18
C SER A 249 -30.27 -13.56 -47.42
N GLY A 250 -29.40 -14.58 -47.31
CA GLY A 250 -28.51 -14.95 -48.39
C GLY A 250 -28.31 -16.46 -48.58
N ALA A 251 -29.34 -17.29 -48.30
CA ALA A 251 -29.27 -18.73 -48.59
C ALA A 251 -30.59 -19.23 -49.23
N HIS A 252 -30.70 -19.01 -50.53
CA HIS A 252 -31.57 -19.77 -51.42
C HIS A 252 -30.78 -20.05 -52.69
#